data_439ac14e22fda51ad189bba6cd73ad75
#
_entry.id   439ac14e22fda51ad189bba6cd73ad75
#
_cell.length_a   1.000
_cell.length_b   1.000
_cell.length_c   1.000
_cell.angle_alpha   90.00
_cell.angle_beta   90.00
_cell.angle_gamma   90.00
#
_symmetry.space_group_name_H-M   'P 1'
#
loop_
_entity.id
_entity.type
_entity.pdbx_description
1 polymer ?
#
loop_
_entity_poly.entity_id
_entity_poly.type
_entity_poly.pdbx_seq_one_letter_code
_entity_poly.pdbx_strand_id
1 'polypeptide(L)'
;MINVFDDDKEEQVEEQNLAEEPLTSTADEMHPLGNYCLTDHNSSMQMHIHPYLTIIIDGQEYEIPSNAGIDTDTCPSAMHMTHTHDDSGKLHVENYTKEDVPLEVFFDVWGMHFNETGIFDYRGGTVEMTVNGTASQDFEKHILADQQNIVIFYTSSQGE
;
A
#
# COMPACT_ATOMS: atom_id res chain seq x y z
N MET A 1 -13.02 -42.34 38.26
CA MET A 1 -13.62 -41.15 37.64
C MET A 1 -12.53 -40.41 36.87
N ILE A 2 -12.67 -40.38 35.57
CA ILE A 2 -11.71 -39.68 34.70
C ILE A 2 -12.33 -38.32 34.41
N ASN A 3 -11.67 -37.26 34.88
CA ASN A 3 -12.03 -35.91 34.51
C ASN A 3 -11.49 -35.64 33.08
N VAL A 4 -12.42 -35.57 32.15
CA VAL A 4 -12.09 -35.09 30.81
C VAL A 4 -11.99 -33.59 30.93
N PHE A 5 -10.78 -33.08 30.84
CA PHE A 5 -10.54 -31.64 30.73
C PHE A 5 -10.89 -31.21 29.32
N ASP A 6 -11.73 -30.19 29.26
CA ASP A 6 -12.19 -29.56 28.05
C ASP A 6 -11.07 -28.62 27.54
N ASP A 7 -10.17 -29.16 26.71
CA ASP A 7 -9.06 -28.40 26.11
C ASP A 7 -9.52 -27.53 24.94
N ASP A 8 -10.82 -27.57 24.58
CA ASP A 8 -11.32 -26.91 23.40
C ASP A 8 -11.46 -25.38 23.52
N LYS A 9 -11.28 -24.83 24.72
CA LYS A 9 -11.48 -23.39 24.94
C LYS A 9 -10.24 -22.54 24.75
N GLU A 10 -9.04 -23.11 24.84
CA GLU A 10 -7.80 -22.35 24.70
C GLU A 10 -7.38 -22.14 23.24
N GLU A 11 -7.68 -23.10 22.37
CA GLU A 11 -7.38 -22.97 20.94
C GLU A 11 -8.18 -21.87 20.22
N GLN A 12 -9.42 -21.62 20.64
CA GLN A 12 -10.26 -20.59 20.00
C GLN A 12 -9.81 -19.16 20.32
N VAL A 13 -9.15 -18.94 21.45
CA VAL A 13 -8.68 -17.61 21.86
C VAL A 13 -7.41 -17.21 21.10
N GLU A 14 -6.54 -18.16 20.77
CA GLU A 14 -5.34 -17.89 19.97
C GLU A 14 -5.66 -17.54 18.51
N GLU A 15 -6.66 -18.20 17.92
CA GLU A 15 -7.09 -17.90 16.54
C GLU A 15 -7.69 -16.50 16.40
N GLN A 16 -8.40 -16.00 17.40
CA GLN A 16 -8.99 -14.66 17.39
C GLN A 16 -7.93 -13.57 17.52
N ASN A 17 -6.85 -13.82 18.27
CA ASN A 17 -5.76 -12.85 18.42
C ASN A 17 -4.89 -12.75 17.17
N LEU A 18 -4.74 -13.82 16.40
CA LEU A 18 -3.99 -13.82 15.14
C LEU A 18 -4.69 -13.01 14.04
N ALA A 19 -6.05 -12.93 14.08
CA ALA A 19 -6.82 -12.16 13.11
C ALA A 19 -6.75 -10.64 13.36
N GLU A 20 -6.33 -10.21 14.55
CA GLU A 20 -6.25 -8.80 14.93
C GLU A 20 -4.82 -8.23 14.84
N GLU A 21 -3.82 -9.07 14.56
CA GLU A 21 -2.46 -8.58 14.39
C GLU A 21 -2.33 -7.74 13.11
N PRO A 22 -1.65 -6.59 13.19
CA PRO A 22 -1.42 -5.79 12.00
C PRO A 22 -0.57 -6.57 11.00
N LEU A 23 -0.87 -6.38 9.71
CA LEU A 23 -0.07 -6.99 8.65
C LEU A 23 1.39 -6.55 8.78
N THR A 24 2.27 -7.52 8.80
CA THR A 24 3.70 -7.26 8.70
C THR A 24 4.03 -6.84 7.26
N SER A 25 5.21 -6.27 7.07
CA SER A 25 5.66 -5.88 5.74
C SER A 25 5.57 -7.06 4.77
N THR A 26 4.95 -6.83 3.63
CA THR A 26 4.91 -7.76 2.50
C THR A 26 5.70 -7.19 1.31
N ALA A 27 6.64 -6.30 1.60
CA ALA A 27 7.35 -5.49 0.62
C ALA A 27 8.00 -6.29 -0.49
N ASP A 28 7.84 -5.79 -1.69
CA ASP A 28 8.61 -6.20 -2.85
C ASP A 28 10.01 -5.58 -2.82
N GLU A 29 10.85 -5.95 -3.78
CA GLU A 29 12.13 -5.28 -3.97
C GLU A 29 11.90 -3.80 -4.30
N MET A 30 12.62 -2.92 -3.61
CA MET A 30 12.45 -1.47 -3.77
C MET A 30 12.74 -1.02 -5.20
N HIS A 31 11.76 -0.38 -5.82
CA HIS A 31 11.96 0.31 -7.09
C HIS A 31 13.04 1.40 -6.91
N PRO A 32 13.95 1.59 -7.89
CA PRO A 32 15.01 2.59 -7.77
C PRO A 32 14.54 3.99 -7.39
N LEU A 33 13.40 4.45 -7.91
CA LEU A 33 12.84 5.76 -7.56
C LEU A 33 12.43 5.84 -6.08
N GLY A 34 12.10 4.70 -5.45
CA GLY A 34 11.74 4.67 -4.03
C GLY A 34 12.90 4.99 -3.09
N ASN A 35 14.14 4.93 -3.57
CA ASN A 35 15.31 5.26 -2.76
C ASN A 35 15.64 6.76 -2.71
N TYR A 36 14.95 7.58 -3.50
CA TYR A 36 15.20 9.03 -3.50
C TYR A 36 14.60 9.70 -2.27
N CYS A 37 15.42 10.47 -1.58
CA CYS A 37 15.00 11.26 -0.41
C CYS A 37 14.98 12.74 -0.78
N LEU A 38 13.94 13.44 -0.33
CA LEU A 38 13.79 14.88 -0.55
C LEU A 38 14.58 15.63 0.52
N THR A 39 15.88 15.79 0.31
CA THR A 39 16.81 16.40 1.27
C THR A 39 17.34 17.75 0.84
N ASP A 40 17.17 18.14 -0.41
CA ASP A 40 17.68 19.40 -0.95
C ASP A 40 16.63 20.51 -0.80
N HIS A 41 16.74 21.28 0.27
CA HIS A 41 15.81 22.37 0.56
C HIS A 41 16.03 23.62 -0.32
N ASN A 42 17.09 23.64 -1.12
CA ASN A 42 17.42 24.77 -2.00
C ASN A 42 16.96 24.58 -3.44
N SER A 43 16.65 23.35 -3.83
CA SER A 43 16.17 23.03 -5.17
C SER A 43 14.66 23.18 -5.26
N SER A 44 14.18 23.72 -6.39
CA SER A 44 12.76 23.81 -6.69
C SER A 44 12.20 22.45 -7.12
N MET A 45 11.02 22.11 -6.63
CA MET A 45 10.29 20.93 -7.09
C MET A 45 9.83 21.13 -8.53
N GLN A 46 10.24 20.23 -9.42
CA GLN A 46 9.78 20.19 -10.81
C GLN A 46 8.55 19.31 -10.97
N MET A 47 8.30 18.45 -10.01
CA MET A 47 7.16 17.55 -9.99
C MET A 47 6.51 17.60 -8.61
N HIS A 48 5.20 17.88 -8.58
CA HIS A 48 4.43 17.93 -7.34
C HIS A 48 2.98 17.60 -7.70
N ILE A 49 2.64 16.33 -7.62
CA ILE A 49 1.31 15.83 -7.99
C ILE A 49 0.65 15.11 -6.83
N HIS A 50 -0.68 15.04 -6.87
CA HIS A 50 -1.49 14.46 -5.80
C HIS A 50 -2.53 13.49 -6.38
N PRO A 51 -2.14 12.27 -6.74
CA PRO A 51 -3.12 11.23 -7.02
C PRO A 51 -3.78 10.74 -5.71
N TYR A 52 -4.97 10.20 -5.83
CA TYR A 52 -5.73 9.64 -4.69
C TYR A 52 -5.83 8.13 -4.87
N LEU A 53 -5.56 7.39 -3.81
CA LEU A 53 -5.60 5.94 -3.80
C LEU A 53 -6.63 5.45 -2.79
N THR A 54 -7.52 4.57 -3.25
CA THR A 54 -8.48 3.85 -2.41
C THR A 54 -8.26 2.35 -2.61
N ILE A 55 -8.21 1.60 -1.52
CA ILE A 55 -8.04 0.15 -1.55
C ILE A 55 -9.25 -0.49 -0.91
N ILE A 56 -9.90 -1.40 -1.63
CA ILE A 56 -11.10 -2.11 -1.17
C ILE A 56 -10.83 -3.61 -1.22
N ILE A 57 -10.86 -4.26 -0.06
CA ILE A 57 -10.62 -5.70 0.08
C ILE A 57 -11.91 -6.34 0.57
N ASP A 58 -12.47 -7.24 -0.25
CA ASP A 58 -13.72 -7.93 0.05
C ASP A 58 -14.85 -6.97 0.47
N GLY A 59 -14.97 -5.86 -0.25
CA GLY A 59 -16.00 -4.85 -0.04
C GLY A 59 -15.74 -3.86 1.08
N GLN A 60 -14.59 -3.95 1.75
CA GLN A 60 -14.23 -3.03 2.84
C GLN A 60 -13.02 -2.18 2.48
N GLU A 61 -13.11 -0.89 2.74
CA GLU A 61 -12.01 0.03 2.51
C GLU A 61 -10.88 -0.23 3.51
N TYR A 62 -9.67 -0.37 2.98
CA TYR A 62 -8.45 -0.51 3.78
C TYR A 62 -7.78 0.85 3.92
N GLU A 63 -7.56 1.27 5.16
CA GLU A 63 -6.97 2.58 5.44
C GLU A 63 -5.50 2.63 5.03
N ILE A 64 -5.13 3.69 4.30
CA ILE A 64 -3.74 3.98 3.96
C ILE A 64 -3.19 4.86 5.09
N PRO A 65 -2.09 4.45 5.75
CA PRO A 65 -1.62 5.17 6.92
C PRO A 65 -1.11 6.57 6.59
N SER A 66 -1.20 7.46 7.56
CA SER A 66 -0.49 8.74 7.51
C SER A 66 1.02 8.50 7.66
N ASN A 67 1.81 9.42 7.11
CA ASN A 67 3.27 9.43 7.21
C ASN A 67 3.97 8.20 6.59
N ALA A 68 3.31 7.49 5.68
CA ALA A 68 4.00 6.48 4.86
C ALA A 68 5.06 7.18 4.00
N GLY A 69 6.30 6.70 4.06
CA GLY A 69 7.41 7.31 3.31
C GLY A 69 7.99 8.57 3.95
N ILE A 70 7.75 8.80 5.24
CA ILE A 70 8.34 9.92 5.97
C ILE A 70 9.17 9.38 7.13
N ASP A 71 10.40 9.84 7.24
CA ASP A 71 11.34 9.47 8.31
C ASP A 71 11.50 7.96 8.42
N THR A 72 11.88 7.34 7.32
CA THR A 72 12.15 5.90 7.24
C THR A 72 13.64 5.62 7.43
N ASP A 73 13.99 4.35 7.55
CA ASP A 73 15.40 3.95 7.62
C ASP A 73 16.19 4.35 6.37
N THR A 74 15.54 4.34 5.22
CA THR A 74 16.15 4.77 3.95
C THR A 74 16.28 6.30 3.85
N CYS A 75 15.27 7.02 4.36
CA CYS A 75 15.23 8.49 4.31
C CYS A 75 15.03 9.08 5.72
N PRO A 76 16.03 8.93 6.61
CA PRO A 76 15.89 9.42 7.98
C PRO A 76 15.73 10.95 8.00
N SER A 77 14.78 11.42 8.78
CA SER A 77 14.42 12.85 8.93
C SER A 77 14.09 13.53 7.58
N ALA A 78 13.63 12.76 6.60
CA ALA A 78 13.30 13.25 5.27
C ALA A 78 12.08 12.51 4.72
N MET A 79 11.59 12.95 3.57
CA MET A 79 10.50 12.29 2.85
C MET A 79 11.03 11.56 1.62
N HIS A 80 10.45 10.39 1.33
CA HIS A 80 10.61 9.79 0.01
C HIS A 80 9.87 10.62 -1.04
N MET A 81 10.19 10.42 -2.31
CA MET A 81 9.49 11.12 -3.39
C MET A 81 7.99 10.79 -3.44
N THR A 82 7.60 9.60 -2.94
CA THR A 82 6.18 9.24 -2.74
C THR A 82 5.93 9.07 -1.24
N HIS A 83 4.92 9.74 -0.74
CA HIS A 83 4.60 9.69 0.70
C HIS A 83 3.15 10.14 0.95
N THR A 84 2.69 9.95 2.18
CA THR A 84 1.41 10.47 2.67
C THR A 84 1.64 11.37 3.87
N HIS A 85 0.75 12.35 4.09
CA HIS A 85 0.74 13.16 5.31
C HIS A 85 -0.43 12.81 6.23
N ASP A 86 -1.51 12.28 5.65
CA ASP A 86 -2.72 11.91 6.40
C ASP A 86 -3.25 10.55 5.90
N ASP A 87 -4.38 10.13 6.41
CA ASP A 87 -5.03 8.86 6.10
C ASP A 87 -6.13 8.95 5.02
N SER A 88 -6.17 10.05 4.28
CA SER A 88 -7.20 10.30 3.26
C SER A 88 -7.02 9.50 1.97
N GLY A 89 -5.86 8.88 1.78
CA GLY A 89 -5.49 8.24 0.51
C GLY A 89 -4.84 9.20 -0.48
N LYS A 90 -4.66 10.46 -0.12
CA LYS A 90 -3.95 11.42 -0.96
C LYS A 90 -2.46 11.09 -0.95
N LEU A 91 -1.93 10.77 -2.11
CA LEU A 91 -0.49 10.54 -2.29
C LEU A 91 0.19 11.85 -2.67
N HIS A 92 1.35 12.06 -2.11
CA HIS A 92 2.24 13.15 -2.50
C HIS A 92 3.36 12.56 -3.34
N VAL A 93 3.51 13.02 -4.57
CA VAL A 93 4.57 12.60 -5.47
C VAL A 93 5.35 13.86 -5.84
N GLU A 94 6.54 13.97 -5.28
CA GLU A 94 7.35 15.17 -5.38
C GLU A 94 8.77 14.81 -5.81
N ASN A 95 9.35 15.58 -6.74
CA ASN A 95 10.73 15.38 -7.12
C ASN A 95 11.33 16.67 -7.68
N TYR A 96 12.65 16.74 -7.65
CA TYR A 96 13.41 17.85 -8.23
C TYR A 96 13.47 17.80 -9.76
N THR A 97 13.23 16.63 -10.35
CA THR A 97 13.11 16.41 -11.79
C THR A 97 11.79 15.75 -12.12
N LYS A 98 11.34 15.91 -13.37
CA LYS A 98 10.14 15.21 -13.84
C LYS A 98 10.50 13.76 -14.14
N GLU A 99 9.74 12.84 -13.56
CA GLU A 99 9.89 11.41 -13.73
C GLU A 99 8.55 10.76 -14.00
N ASP A 100 8.55 9.67 -14.74
CA ASP A 100 7.39 8.78 -14.82
C ASP A 100 7.44 7.87 -13.60
N VAL A 101 6.56 8.13 -12.63
CA VAL A 101 6.55 7.41 -11.35
C VAL A 101 5.42 6.38 -11.37
N PRO A 102 5.74 5.08 -11.44
CA PRO A 102 4.71 4.05 -11.37
C PRO A 102 4.18 3.88 -9.94
N LEU A 103 2.95 3.40 -9.85
CA LEU A 103 2.27 3.18 -8.58
C LEU A 103 3.06 2.28 -7.62
N GLU A 104 3.82 1.32 -8.15
CA GLU A 104 4.64 0.41 -7.35
C GLU A 104 5.64 1.15 -6.45
N VAL A 105 6.10 2.34 -6.86
CA VAL A 105 7.03 3.12 -6.03
C VAL A 105 6.42 3.46 -4.67
N PHE A 106 5.15 3.83 -4.65
CA PHE A 106 4.47 4.10 -3.39
C PHE A 106 4.32 2.83 -2.54
N PHE A 107 3.89 1.73 -3.14
CA PHE A 107 3.76 0.46 -2.40
C PHE A 107 5.09 -0.02 -1.84
N ASP A 108 6.17 0.09 -2.62
CA ASP A 108 7.51 -0.29 -2.17
C ASP A 108 7.97 0.59 -1.00
N VAL A 109 7.76 1.91 -1.08
CA VAL A 109 8.08 2.84 0.00
C VAL A 109 7.25 2.54 1.25
N TRP A 110 5.99 2.20 1.09
CA TRP A 110 5.11 1.79 2.19
C TRP A 110 5.52 0.43 2.78
N GLY A 111 6.20 -0.40 2.00
CA GLY A 111 6.60 -1.74 2.43
C GLY A 111 5.53 -2.80 2.20
N MET A 112 4.66 -2.58 1.24
CA MET A 112 3.54 -3.48 0.92
C MET A 112 3.59 -3.94 -0.52
N HIS A 113 3.22 -5.21 -0.74
CA HIS A 113 3.14 -5.77 -2.07
C HIS A 113 1.89 -5.31 -2.81
N PHE A 114 2.04 -5.01 -4.10
CA PHE A 114 0.91 -4.86 -5.02
C PHE A 114 1.32 -5.19 -6.45
N ASN A 115 0.56 -6.09 -7.08
CA ASN A 115 0.59 -6.33 -8.52
C ASN A 115 -0.72 -6.98 -8.97
N GLU A 116 -0.77 -7.46 -10.21
CA GLU A 116 -1.96 -8.12 -10.77
C GLU A 116 -2.35 -9.42 -10.06
N THR A 117 -1.45 -10.02 -9.26
CA THR A 117 -1.71 -11.29 -8.58
C THR A 117 -2.16 -11.15 -7.13
N GLY A 118 -2.02 -9.96 -6.55
CA GLY A 118 -2.42 -9.76 -5.17
C GLY A 118 -2.06 -8.41 -4.61
N ILE A 119 -2.51 -8.17 -3.39
CA ILE A 119 -2.22 -6.97 -2.63
C ILE A 119 -1.94 -7.35 -1.17
N PHE A 120 -0.95 -6.71 -0.56
CA PHE A 120 -0.46 -7.06 0.79
C PHE A 120 -0.07 -8.54 0.82
N ASP A 121 -0.62 -9.34 1.72
CA ASP A 121 -0.45 -10.80 1.77
C ASP A 121 -1.62 -11.57 1.13
N TYR A 122 -2.60 -10.87 0.55
CA TYR A 122 -3.72 -11.50 -0.13
C TYR A 122 -3.32 -12.05 -1.49
N ARG A 123 -3.58 -13.32 -1.72
CA ARG A 123 -3.27 -14.03 -2.98
C ARG A 123 -4.41 -14.97 -3.33
N GLY A 124 -4.45 -15.38 -4.59
CA GLY A 124 -5.39 -16.38 -5.08
C GLY A 124 -6.78 -15.85 -5.43
N GLY A 125 -7.06 -14.61 -5.12
CA GLY A 125 -8.30 -13.93 -5.52
C GLY A 125 -8.15 -13.16 -6.82
N THR A 126 -9.01 -12.16 -7.00
CA THR A 126 -9.03 -11.31 -8.18
C THR A 126 -8.65 -9.90 -7.81
N VAL A 127 -7.70 -9.31 -8.55
CA VAL A 127 -7.31 -7.91 -8.45
C VAL A 127 -7.92 -7.15 -9.63
N GLU A 128 -8.62 -6.06 -9.33
CA GLU A 128 -9.13 -5.12 -10.33
C GLU A 128 -8.70 -3.71 -9.96
N MET A 129 -8.47 -2.87 -10.97
CA MET A 129 -8.10 -1.48 -10.74
C MET A 129 -8.86 -0.57 -11.69
N THR A 130 -9.29 0.58 -11.18
CA THR A 130 -9.83 1.65 -12.00
C THR A 130 -9.01 2.92 -11.82
N VAL A 131 -8.95 3.72 -12.88
CA VAL A 131 -8.34 5.05 -12.87
C VAL A 131 -9.40 6.02 -13.38
N ASN A 132 -9.81 6.96 -12.56
CA ASN A 132 -10.89 7.89 -12.87
C ASN A 132 -12.17 7.16 -13.34
N GLY A 133 -12.48 6.03 -12.71
CA GLY A 133 -13.66 5.23 -13.00
C GLY A 133 -13.54 4.30 -14.20
N THR A 134 -12.42 4.28 -14.91
CA THR A 134 -12.18 3.42 -16.06
C THR A 134 -11.27 2.27 -15.69
N ALA A 135 -11.64 1.04 -16.06
CA ALA A 135 -10.83 -0.14 -15.78
C ALA A 135 -9.43 -0.02 -16.38
N SER A 136 -8.41 -0.37 -15.62
CA SER A 136 -7.01 -0.34 -16.03
C SER A 136 -6.37 -1.69 -15.76
N GLN A 137 -5.55 -2.14 -16.71
CA GLN A 137 -4.75 -3.38 -16.60
C GLN A 137 -3.29 -3.09 -16.30
N ASP A 138 -2.93 -1.85 -15.98
CA ASP A 138 -1.54 -1.47 -15.74
C ASP A 138 -1.07 -1.85 -14.34
N PHE A 139 -1.98 -1.97 -13.38
CA PHE A 139 -1.72 -2.36 -11.99
C PHE A 139 -0.55 -1.57 -11.37
N GLU A 140 0.48 -2.26 -10.87
CA GLU A 140 1.63 -1.63 -10.22
C GLU A 140 2.46 -0.74 -11.16
N LYS A 141 2.34 -0.94 -12.46
CA LYS A 141 3.07 -0.17 -13.47
C LYS A 141 2.33 1.09 -13.92
N HIS A 142 1.13 1.32 -13.41
CA HIS A 142 0.38 2.53 -13.73
C HIS A 142 1.18 3.78 -13.36
N ILE A 143 1.35 4.69 -14.32
CA ILE A 143 2.08 5.95 -14.10
C ILE A 143 1.16 6.95 -13.41
N LEU A 144 1.60 7.45 -12.26
CA LEU A 144 0.84 8.40 -11.45
C LEU A 144 0.73 9.76 -12.13
N ALA A 145 -0.44 10.36 -12.07
CA ALA A 145 -0.68 11.70 -12.60
C ALA A 145 -1.54 12.50 -11.61
N ASP A 146 -1.46 13.82 -11.71
CA ASP A 146 -2.12 14.71 -10.78
C ASP A 146 -3.64 14.56 -10.79
N GLN A 147 -4.24 14.55 -9.61
CA GLN A 147 -5.69 14.49 -9.38
C GLN A 147 -6.37 13.20 -9.89
N GLN A 148 -5.62 12.15 -10.18
CA GLN A 148 -6.23 10.86 -10.51
C GLN A 148 -6.89 10.23 -9.30
N ASN A 149 -8.03 9.56 -9.53
CA ASN A 149 -8.65 8.66 -8.56
C ASN A 149 -8.34 7.22 -8.94
N ILE A 150 -7.49 6.58 -8.17
CA ILE A 150 -7.10 5.19 -8.37
C ILE A 150 -7.82 4.35 -7.33
N VAL A 151 -8.56 3.33 -7.77
CA VAL A 151 -9.22 2.39 -6.87
C VAL A 151 -8.75 0.99 -7.18
N ILE A 152 -8.28 0.30 -6.16
CA ILE A 152 -7.85 -1.10 -6.24
C ILE A 152 -8.88 -1.94 -5.51
N PHE A 153 -9.38 -2.98 -6.17
CA PHE A 153 -10.30 -3.95 -5.58
C PHE A 153 -9.61 -5.30 -5.51
N TYR A 154 -9.66 -5.93 -4.35
CA TYR A 154 -9.31 -7.33 -4.19
C TYR A 154 -10.54 -8.11 -3.74
N THR A 155 -10.81 -9.21 -4.41
CA THR A 155 -11.89 -10.12 -4.03
C THR A 155 -11.30 -11.50 -3.81
N SER A 156 -11.45 -12.01 -2.59
CA SER A 156 -11.00 -13.35 -2.24
C SER A 156 -11.71 -14.40 -3.08
N SER A 157 -10.99 -15.47 -3.40
CA SER A 157 -11.62 -16.60 -4.08
C SER A 157 -12.64 -17.27 -3.15
N GLN A 158 -13.77 -17.71 -3.73
CA GLN A 158 -14.85 -18.32 -2.96
C GLN A 158 -14.84 -19.83 -3.15
N GLY A 159 -15.30 -20.55 -2.14
CA GLY A 159 -15.50 -21.97 -2.22
C GLY A 159 -14.39 -22.82 -1.59
N GLU A 160 -13.55 -22.22 -0.82
CA GLU A 160 -12.59 -22.95 0.01
C GLU A 160 -13.16 -23.42 1.32
#